data_138be6647ca8b3927a1acfbe50aab624
#
_entry.id   138be6647ca8b3927a1acfbe50aab624
#
_cell.length_a   1.000
_cell.length_b   1.000
_cell.length_c   1.000
_cell.angle_alpha   90.00
_cell.angle_beta   90.00
_cell.angle_gamma   90.00
#
_symmetry.space_group_name_H-M   'P 1'
#
loop_
_entity.id
_entity.type
_entity.pdbx_description
1 polymer ?
#
loop_
_entity_poly.entity_id
_entity_poly.type
_entity_poly.pdbx_seq_one_letter_code
_entity_poly.pdbx_strand_id
1 'polypeptide(L)'
;MSDLHIGKQIEGDLDLQKAQDIKLPKTLVVAGNLNLSASHNIRLPKRLHVSGNLDLSETMIEELPGKLRVDGDLSLFSTRVRSLPKAIRLGAGLDLRASRIMKLPTGLVVPGDLELSGTLIERLPKNLIVGGDLYLGNSELTELPARLKVGGGLDLSATPIKELPNGLNVGGWLNLVGTSIKRLPKGLKVGKWLDLRALDIKKLPKDLQVTGDLYLAGTRIKRMPGTIRVGGDIEF
;
A
#
# COMPACT_ATOMS: atom_id res chain seq x y z
N MET A 1 -4.14 -8.20 -39.84
CA MET A 1 -3.53 -7.65 -38.61
C MET A 1 -2.07 -8.09 -38.63
N SER A 2 -1.14 -7.16 -38.73
CA SER A 2 0.29 -7.49 -38.71
C SER A 2 0.63 -8.05 -37.33
N ASP A 3 1.14 -9.29 -37.24
CA ASP A 3 1.66 -9.84 -35.98
C ASP A 3 2.81 -8.93 -35.53
N LEU A 4 2.54 -8.12 -34.48
CA LEU A 4 3.56 -7.29 -33.86
C LEU A 4 4.59 -8.22 -33.22
N HIS A 5 5.77 -8.33 -33.87
CA HIS A 5 6.86 -9.16 -33.36
C HIS A 5 7.61 -8.41 -32.25
N ILE A 6 7.29 -8.69 -30.99
CA ILE A 6 7.95 -8.09 -29.83
C ILE A 6 9.21 -8.90 -29.52
N GLY A 7 10.36 -8.24 -29.56
CA GLY A 7 11.67 -8.83 -29.20
C GLY A 7 11.69 -9.24 -27.69
N LYS A 8 12.68 -10.07 -27.35
CA LYS A 8 12.88 -10.46 -25.95
C LYS A 8 13.46 -9.34 -25.08
N GLN A 9 14.08 -8.34 -25.69
CA GLN A 9 14.71 -7.18 -25.08
C GLN A 9 14.25 -5.92 -25.82
N ILE A 10 13.83 -4.92 -25.06
CA ILE A 10 13.40 -3.60 -25.54
C ILE A 10 14.27 -2.58 -24.83
N GLU A 11 14.98 -1.73 -25.58
CA GLU A 11 15.96 -0.79 -25.05
C GLU A 11 15.36 0.50 -24.47
N GLY A 12 14.06 0.74 -24.69
CA GLY A 12 13.35 1.91 -24.18
C GLY A 12 12.00 1.52 -23.62
N ASP A 13 11.08 2.46 -23.67
CA ASP A 13 9.69 2.25 -23.27
C ASP A 13 8.95 1.38 -24.28
N LEU A 14 8.01 0.57 -23.79
CA LEU A 14 7.08 -0.20 -24.62
C LEU A 14 5.65 0.17 -24.23
N ASP A 15 4.99 0.93 -25.10
CA ASP A 15 3.58 1.30 -24.89
C ASP A 15 2.66 0.41 -25.73
N LEU A 16 1.84 -0.35 -25.03
CA LEU A 16 0.84 -1.26 -25.58
C LEU A 16 -0.52 -1.01 -24.93
N GLN A 17 -0.77 0.22 -24.49
CA GLN A 17 -2.04 0.61 -23.88
C GLN A 17 -3.21 0.29 -24.83
N LYS A 18 -4.30 -0.26 -24.27
CA LYS A 18 -5.53 -0.64 -25.02
C LYS A 18 -5.30 -1.65 -26.15
N ALA A 19 -4.18 -2.31 -26.15
CA ALA A 19 -3.89 -3.33 -27.14
C ALA A 19 -4.74 -4.59 -26.95
N GLN A 20 -4.96 -5.34 -28.03
CA GLN A 20 -5.75 -6.57 -28.02
C GLN A 20 -4.93 -7.73 -28.58
N ASP A 21 -5.12 -8.91 -27.98
CA ASP A 21 -4.58 -10.19 -28.46
C ASP A 21 -3.04 -10.20 -28.65
N ILE A 22 -2.32 -9.43 -27.83
CA ILE A 22 -0.86 -9.34 -27.92
C ILE A 22 -0.19 -10.59 -27.37
N LYS A 23 0.71 -11.13 -28.19
CA LYS A 23 1.59 -12.26 -27.83
C LYS A 23 2.95 -11.73 -27.37
N LEU A 24 3.14 -11.62 -26.04
CA LEU A 24 4.45 -11.32 -25.48
C LEU A 24 5.36 -12.55 -25.50
N PRO A 25 6.68 -12.39 -25.67
CA PRO A 25 7.64 -13.51 -25.64
C PRO A 25 7.68 -14.16 -24.24
N LYS A 26 8.09 -15.44 -24.16
CA LYS A 26 8.14 -16.16 -22.85
C LYS A 26 9.04 -15.49 -21.80
N THR A 27 10.02 -14.71 -22.24
CA THR A 27 10.89 -13.86 -21.41
C THR A 27 10.93 -12.49 -22.06
N LEU A 28 10.67 -11.45 -21.29
CA LEU A 28 10.71 -10.06 -21.75
C LEU A 28 11.50 -9.22 -20.74
N VAL A 29 12.41 -8.42 -21.27
CA VAL A 29 13.15 -7.38 -20.56
C VAL A 29 12.85 -6.05 -21.24
N VAL A 30 12.39 -5.07 -20.47
CA VAL A 30 12.15 -3.70 -20.96
C VAL A 30 13.04 -2.78 -20.15
N ALA A 31 13.95 -2.08 -20.81
CA ALA A 31 14.89 -1.16 -20.16
C ALA A 31 14.21 0.15 -19.68
N GLY A 32 13.09 0.50 -20.28
CA GLY A 32 12.23 1.62 -19.87
C GLY A 32 10.97 1.16 -19.16
N ASN A 33 9.87 1.90 -19.38
CA ASN A 33 8.54 1.60 -18.88
C ASN A 33 7.81 0.58 -19.78
N LEU A 34 6.93 -0.21 -19.19
CA LEU A 34 6.00 -1.07 -19.92
C LEU A 34 4.57 -0.68 -19.56
N ASN A 35 3.83 -0.15 -20.53
CA ASN A 35 2.43 0.19 -20.37
C ASN A 35 1.55 -0.83 -21.11
N LEU A 36 0.76 -1.58 -20.35
CA LEU A 36 -0.23 -2.56 -20.83
C LEU A 36 -1.64 -2.19 -20.32
N SER A 37 -1.85 -0.97 -19.81
CA SER A 37 -3.11 -0.55 -19.22
C SER A 37 -4.28 -0.68 -20.20
N ALA A 38 -5.43 -1.07 -19.66
CA ALA A 38 -6.68 -1.29 -20.41
C ALA A 38 -6.55 -2.26 -21.60
N SER A 39 -5.52 -3.10 -21.62
CA SER A 39 -5.31 -4.10 -22.69
C SER A 39 -6.11 -5.37 -22.42
N HIS A 40 -6.53 -6.02 -23.52
CA HIS A 40 -7.38 -7.20 -23.45
C HIS A 40 -6.68 -8.44 -24.04
N ASN A 41 -7.02 -9.62 -23.47
CA ASN A 41 -6.50 -10.93 -23.91
C ASN A 41 -4.95 -11.01 -23.93
N ILE A 42 -4.29 -10.33 -22.98
CA ILE A 42 -2.84 -10.38 -22.85
C ILE A 42 -2.41 -11.56 -21.99
N ARG A 43 -1.33 -12.21 -22.41
CA ARG A 43 -0.64 -13.22 -21.60
C ARG A 43 0.74 -12.71 -21.21
N LEU A 44 0.93 -12.48 -19.92
CA LEU A 44 2.22 -12.02 -19.41
C LEU A 44 3.33 -13.07 -19.63
N PRO A 45 4.58 -12.63 -19.86
CA PRO A 45 5.74 -13.49 -19.93
C PRO A 45 5.93 -14.34 -18.67
N LYS A 46 6.47 -15.55 -18.77
CA LYS A 46 6.83 -16.34 -17.57
C LYS A 46 7.92 -15.65 -16.72
N ARG A 47 8.76 -14.84 -17.36
CA ARG A 47 9.78 -13.99 -16.72
C ARG A 47 9.65 -12.59 -17.30
N LEU A 48 9.39 -11.63 -16.46
CA LEU A 48 9.24 -10.22 -16.82
C LEU A 48 10.14 -9.38 -15.94
N HIS A 49 11.01 -8.59 -16.56
CA HIS A 49 11.80 -7.56 -15.91
C HIS A 49 11.54 -6.23 -16.63
N VAL A 50 11.12 -5.24 -15.87
CA VAL A 50 10.91 -3.86 -16.31
C VAL A 50 11.78 -2.97 -15.44
N SER A 51 12.71 -2.24 -16.07
CA SER A 51 13.63 -1.34 -15.33
C SER A 51 12.98 -0.02 -14.95
N GLY A 52 11.93 0.38 -15.67
CA GLY A 52 11.06 1.49 -15.31
C GLY A 52 9.79 1.01 -14.60
N ASN A 53 8.69 1.70 -14.84
CA ASN A 53 7.37 1.40 -14.32
C ASN A 53 6.65 0.33 -15.16
N LEU A 54 5.85 -0.49 -14.50
CA LEU A 54 4.94 -1.44 -15.13
C LEU A 54 3.50 -1.07 -14.84
N ASP A 55 2.76 -0.68 -15.87
CA ASP A 55 1.33 -0.41 -15.76
C ASP A 55 0.51 -1.55 -16.36
N LEU A 56 -0.24 -2.24 -15.49
CA LEU A 56 -1.18 -3.31 -15.82
C LEU A 56 -2.61 -2.91 -15.44
N SER A 57 -2.86 -1.64 -15.14
CA SER A 57 -4.14 -1.15 -14.68
C SER A 57 -5.27 -1.44 -15.68
N GLU A 58 -6.48 -1.64 -15.15
CA GLU A 58 -7.71 -1.90 -15.92
C GLU A 58 -7.64 -3.13 -16.85
N THR A 59 -6.73 -4.06 -16.57
CA THR A 59 -6.66 -5.34 -17.30
C THR A 59 -7.41 -6.45 -16.56
N MET A 60 -7.76 -7.51 -17.31
CA MET A 60 -8.41 -8.69 -16.74
C MET A 60 -7.42 -9.71 -16.18
N ILE A 61 -6.19 -9.31 -15.89
CA ILE A 61 -5.14 -10.19 -15.38
C ILE A 61 -5.53 -10.72 -13.99
N GLU A 62 -5.44 -12.04 -13.83
CA GLU A 62 -5.70 -12.73 -12.56
C GLU A 62 -4.41 -13.19 -11.88
N GLU A 63 -3.35 -13.45 -12.65
CA GLU A 63 -2.07 -13.96 -12.17
C GLU A 63 -0.90 -13.17 -12.72
N LEU A 64 0.12 -12.99 -11.90
CA LEU A 64 1.39 -12.38 -12.27
C LEU A 64 2.48 -13.44 -12.50
N PRO A 65 3.50 -13.13 -13.31
CA PRO A 65 4.64 -14.02 -13.51
C PRO A 65 5.32 -14.39 -12.20
N GLY A 66 5.62 -15.67 -12.01
CA GLY A 66 6.33 -16.13 -10.80
C GLY A 66 7.70 -15.48 -10.58
N LYS A 67 8.32 -14.95 -11.65
CA LYS A 67 9.57 -14.19 -11.65
C LYS A 67 9.31 -12.80 -12.23
N LEU A 68 8.59 -11.96 -11.49
CA LEU A 68 8.34 -10.56 -11.82
C LEU A 68 9.35 -9.68 -11.08
N ARG A 69 10.03 -8.81 -11.84
CA ARG A 69 10.86 -7.73 -11.31
C ARG A 69 10.46 -6.41 -11.96
N VAL A 70 10.18 -5.42 -11.16
CA VAL A 70 9.89 -4.05 -11.57
C VAL A 70 10.78 -3.14 -10.75
N ASP A 71 11.67 -2.39 -11.38
CA ASP A 71 12.60 -1.52 -10.66
C ASP A 71 11.98 -0.13 -10.37
N GLY A 72 10.89 0.23 -11.07
CA GLY A 72 10.03 1.38 -10.79
C GLY A 72 8.75 0.98 -10.06
N ASP A 73 7.67 1.72 -10.34
CA ASP A 73 6.33 1.49 -9.79
C ASP A 73 5.59 0.37 -10.54
N LEU A 74 4.81 -0.41 -9.81
CA LEU A 74 3.89 -1.41 -10.34
C LEU A 74 2.44 -0.98 -10.09
N SER A 75 1.69 -0.70 -11.16
CA SER A 75 0.25 -0.49 -11.08
C SER A 75 -0.52 -1.76 -11.45
N LEU A 76 -1.36 -2.20 -10.52
CA LEU A 76 -2.35 -3.27 -10.65
C LEU A 76 -3.76 -2.73 -10.36
N PHE A 77 -3.94 -1.42 -10.50
CA PHE A 77 -5.22 -0.76 -10.27
C PHE A 77 -6.32 -1.41 -11.13
N SER A 78 -7.45 -1.72 -10.48
CA SER A 78 -8.63 -2.29 -11.18
C SER A 78 -8.35 -3.59 -11.96
N THR A 79 -7.46 -4.45 -11.43
CA THR A 79 -7.20 -5.79 -11.98
C THR A 79 -7.96 -6.89 -11.22
N ARG A 80 -7.91 -8.13 -11.75
CA ARG A 80 -8.48 -9.30 -11.07
C ARG A 80 -7.46 -10.09 -10.24
N VAL A 81 -6.28 -9.55 -10.03
CA VAL A 81 -5.20 -10.19 -9.25
C VAL A 81 -5.66 -10.43 -7.81
N ARG A 82 -5.52 -11.68 -7.32
CA ARG A 82 -5.90 -12.09 -5.96
C ARG A 82 -4.72 -12.29 -5.03
N SER A 83 -3.53 -12.50 -5.58
CA SER A 83 -2.29 -12.69 -4.82
C SER A 83 -1.07 -12.27 -5.63
N LEU A 84 -0.01 -11.88 -4.92
CA LEU A 84 1.28 -11.58 -5.54
C LEU A 84 2.20 -12.80 -5.50
N PRO A 85 3.10 -12.97 -6.48
CA PRO A 85 4.10 -14.05 -6.46
C PRO A 85 5.07 -13.86 -5.27
N LYS A 86 5.47 -14.98 -4.64
CA LYS A 86 6.40 -14.95 -3.48
C LYS A 86 7.75 -14.30 -3.78
N ALA A 87 8.21 -14.40 -5.02
CA ALA A 87 9.51 -13.89 -5.46
C ALA A 87 9.41 -12.56 -6.21
N ILE A 88 8.33 -11.80 -6.00
CA ILE A 88 8.18 -10.47 -6.58
C ILE A 88 9.30 -9.55 -6.09
N ARG A 89 9.86 -8.74 -6.98
CA ARG A 89 10.84 -7.69 -6.65
C ARG A 89 10.34 -6.36 -7.14
N LEU A 90 10.25 -5.41 -6.24
CA LEU A 90 9.79 -4.04 -6.47
C LEU A 90 10.90 -3.07 -6.12
N GLY A 91 11.12 -2.06 -6.93
CA GLY A 91 12.09 -0.99 -6.67
C GLY A 91 11.44 0.29 -6.15
N ALA A 92 10.13 0.46 -6.34
CA ALA A 92 9.38 1.63 -5.89
C ALA A 92 8.00 1.25 -5.34
N GLY A 93 6.93 1.96 -5.70
CA GLY A 93 5.59 1.78 -5.18
C GLY A 93 4.81 0.61 -5.80
N LEU A 94 3.69 0.28 -5.15
CA LEU A 94 2.75 -0.76 -5.59
C LEU A 94 1.32 -0.28 -5.41
N ASP A 95 0.59 -0.14 -6.51
CA ASP A 95 -0.83 0.21 -6.49
C ASP A 95 -1.70 -1.04 -6.73
N LEU A 96 -2.51 -1.37 -5.72
CA LEU A 96 -3.44 -2.50 -5.72
C LEU A 96 -4.89 -2.05 -5.53
N ARG A 97 -5.17 -0.75 -5.61
CA ARG A 97 -6.54 -0.22 -5.45
C ARG A 97 -7.51 -0.87 -6.44
N ALA A 98 -8.73 -1.07 -5.99
CA ALA A 98 -9.79 -1.71 -6.79
C ALA A 98 -9.40 -3.08 -7.39
N SER A 99 -8.30 -3.71 -6.96
CA SER A 99 -7.98 -5.08 -7.33
C SER A 99 -8.73 -6.08 -6.44
N ARG A 100 -8.65 -7.36 -6.80
CA ARG A 100 -9.23 -8.45 -6.00
C ARG A 100 -8.23 -9.04 -5.00
N ILE A 101 -7.20 -8.28 -4.64
CA ILE A 101 -6.16 -8.75 -3.72
C ILE A 101 -6.76 -9.12 -2.36
N MET A 102 -6.42 -10.29 -1.87
CA MET A 102 -6.84 -10.80 -0.55
C MET A 102 -5.66 -11.11 0.34
N LYS A 103 -4.48 -11.35 -0.25
CA LYS A 103 -3.28 -11.76 0.49
C LYS A 103 -2.01 -11.20 -0.15
N LEU A 104 -1.11 -10.70 0.68
CA LEU A 104 0.25 -10.32 0.30
C LEU A 104 1.24 -11.42 0.76
N PRO A 105 2.36 -11.62 0.05
CA PRO A 105 3.37 -12.60 0.45
C PRO A 105 4.08 -12.18 1.75
N THR A 106 4.44 -13.16 2.57
CA THR A 106 5.21 -12.92 3.80
C THR A 106 6.56 -12.32 3.47
N GLY A 107 6.95 -11.27 4.20
CA GLY A 107 8.21 -10.56 3.99
C GLY A 107 8.22 -9.67 2.75
N LEU A 108 7.04 -9.26 2.24
CA LEU A 108 6.97 -8.29 1.16
C LEU A 108 7.67 -6.99 1.57
N VAL A 109 8.53 -6.49 0.68
CA VAL A 109 9.17 -5.18 0.79
C VAL A 109 8.70 -4.32 -0.37
N VAL A 110 8.12 -3.17 -0.06
CA VAL A 110 7.73 -2.12 -1.01
C VAL A 110 8.56 -0.89 -0.66
N PRO A 111 9.58 -0.53 -1.47
CA PRO A 111 10.44 0.62 -1.16
C PRO A 111 9.72 1.97 -1.18
N GLY A 112 8.74 2.13 -2.07
CA GLY A 112 7.85 3.29 -2.15
C GLY A 112 6.55 3.11 -1.39
N ASP A 113 5.47 3.68 -1.93
CA ASP A 113 4.14 3.63 -1.36
C ASP A 113 3.44 2.31 -1.67
N LEU A 114 2.58 1.87 -0.73
CA LEU A 114 1.71 0.71 -0.92
C LEU A 114 0.24 1.13 -0.82
N GLU A 115 -0.45 1.05 -1.95
CA GLU A 115 -1.86 1.40 -2.08
C GLU A 115 -2.74 0.15 -2.02
N LEU A 116 -3.53 0.05 -0.95
CA LEU A 116 -4.48 -1.04 -0.69
C LEU A 116 -5.88 -0.52 -0.37
N SER A 117 -6.14 0.77 -0.60
CA SER A 117 -7.43 1.39 -0.28
C SER A 117 -8.58 0.71 -1.04
N GLY A 118 -9.69 0.44 -0.35
CA GLY A 118 -10.87 -0.19 -0.91
C GLY A 118 -10.70 -1.65 -1.32
N THR A 119 -9.66 -2.35 -0.84
CA THR A 119 -9.42 -3.76 -1.13
C THR A 119 -10.08 -4.68 -0.10
N LEU A 120 -10.20 -5.98 -0.44
CA LEU A 120 -10.74 -7.00 0.45
C LEU A 120 -9.68 -7.59 1.41
N ILE A 121 -8.57 -6.88 1.63
CA ILE A 121 -7.51 -7.37 2.49
C ILE A 121 -7.91 -7.24 3.96
N GLU A 122 -7.99 -8.38 4.66
CA GLU A 122 -8.32 -8.44 6.08
C GLU A 122 -7.11 -8.41 7.00
N ARG A 123 -5.94 -8.84 6.49
CA ARG A 123 -4.70 -9.00 7.25
C ARG A 123 -3.48 -8.70 6.42
N LEU A 124 -2.53 -8.00 7.01
CA LEU A 124 -1.21 -7.79 6.43
C LEU A 124 -0.25 -8.94 6.80
N PRO A 125 0.73 -9.28 5.94
CA PRO A 125 1.69 -10.33 6.22
C PRO A 125 2.65 -9.91 7.34
N LYS A 126 3.18 -10.91 8.05
CA LYS A 126 4.28 -10.68 8.99
C LYS A 126 5.50 -10.13 8.25
N ASN A 127 6.22 -9.22 8.88
CA ASN A 127 7.44 -8.59 8.34
C ASN A 127 7.21 -7.78 7.05
N LEU A 128 6.00 -7.22 6.84
CA LEU A 128 5.77 -6.23 5.79
C LEU A 128 6.62 -4.99 6.09
N ILE A 129 7.33 -4.52 5.05
CA ILE A 129 8.09 -3.27 5.09
C ILE A 129 7.59 -2.38 3.96
N VAL A 130 7.16 -1.17 4.30
CA VAL A 130 6.79 -0.11 3.36
C VAL A 130 7.70 1.07 3.62
N GLY A 131 8.47 1.48 2.61
CA GLY A 131 9.42 2.58 2.73
C GLY A 131 8.73 3.94 2.69
N GLY A 132 7.68 4.08 1.88
CA GLY A 132 6.82 5.25 1.75
C GLY A 132 5.58 5.17 2.63
N ASP A 133 4.47 5.66 2.09
CA ASP A 133 3.15 5.68 2.73
C ASP A 133 2.42 4.34 2.52
N LEU A 134 1.64 3.92 3.53
CA LEU A 134 0.76 2.75 3.46
C LEU A 134 -0.69 3.19 3.55
N TYR A 135 -1.44 3.02 2.46
CA TYR A 135 -2.83 3.38 2.37
C TYR A 135 -3.72 2.14 2.45
N LEU A 136 -4.57 2.09 3.46
CA LEU A 136 -5.50 1.00 3.75
C LEU A 136 -6.95 1.49 3.95
N GLY A 137 -7.19 2.76 3.68
CA GLY A 137 -8.51 3.37 3.86
C GLY A 137 -9.61 2.58 3.14
N ASN A 138 -10.76 2.40 3.78
CA ASN A 138 -11.90 1.62 3.26
C ASN A 138 -11.58 0.15 2.92
N SER A 139 -10.50 -0.44 3.45
CA SER A 139 -10.23 -1.88 3.33
C SER A 139 -10.90 -2.68 4.45
N GLU A 140 -10.97 -4.02 4.29
CA GLU A 140 -11.53 -4.93 5.31
C GLU A 140 -10.53 -5.27 6.43
N LEU A 141 -9.47 -4.45 6.61
CA LEU A 141 -8.41 -4.71 7.56
C LEU A 141 -8.91 -4.71 9.01
N THR A 142 -8.67 -5.81 9.72
CA THR A 142 -9.10 -5.98 11.12
C THR A 142 -7.97 -5.83 12.13
N GLU A 143 -6.72 -6.06 11.73
CA GLU A 143 -5.56 -6.01 12.63
C GLU A 143 -4.26 -5.65 11.89
N LEU A 144 -3.33 -5.01 12.60
CA LEU A 144 -1.96 -4.76 12.14
C LEU A 144 -0.98 -5.78 12.71
N PRO A 145 0.02 -6.22 11.94
CA PRO A 145 1.08 -7.10 12.47
C PRO A 145 1.96 -6.32 13.48
N ALA A 146 2.36 -6.99 14.57
CA ALA A 146 3.13 -6.36 15.66
C ALA A 146 4.47 -5.74 15.23
N ARG A 147 5.03 -6.16 14.10
CA ARG A 147 6.31 -5.66 13.57
C ARG A 147 6.17 -4.92 12.24
N LEU A 148 5.01 -4.29 12.02
CA LEU A 148 4.80 -3.44 10.84
C LEU A 148 5.82 -2.29 10.84
N LYS A 149 6.46 -2.09 9.68
CA LYS A 149 7.36 -0.95 9.45
C LYS A 149 6.79 -0.09 8.32
N VAL A 150 6.49 1.16 8.61
CA VAL A 150 6.03 2.18 7.66
C VAL A 150 6.95 3.38 7.80
N GLY A 151 7.68 3.70 6.73
CA GLY A 151 8.60 4.84 6.71
C GLY A 151 7.89 6.17 6.59
N GLY A 152 6.79 6.19 5.82
CA GLY A 152 5.90 7.33 5.63
C GLY A 152 4.68 7.32 6.53
N GLY A 153 3.55 7.77 5.97
CA GLY A 153 2.25 7.81 6.65
C GLY A 153 1.52 6.47 6.63
N LEU A 154 0.52 6.35 7.51
CA LEU A 154 -0.36 5.19 7.59
C LEU A 154 -1.81 5.65 7.59
N ASP A 155 -2.55 5.31 6.53
CA ASP A 155 -3.98 5.55 6.45
C ASP A 155 -4.75 4.28 6.80
N LEU A 156 -5.49 4.34 7.90
CA LEU A 156 -6.42 3.30 8.35
C LEU A 156 -7.87 3.77 8.33
N SER A 157 -8.14 4.91 7.70
CA SER A 157 -9.47 5.51 7.72
C SER A 157 -10.55 4.57 7.22
N ALA A 158 -11.70 4.60 7.89
CA ALA A 158 -12.87 3.78 7.55
C ALA A 158 -12.58 2.27 7.45
N THR A 159 -11.58 1.75 8.18
CA THR A 159 -11.34 0.30 8.33
C THR A 159 -12.06 -0.23 9.59
N PRO A 160 -12.40 -1.53 9.64
CA PRO A 160 -13.01 -2.15 10.82
C PRO A 160 -12.02 -2.41 11.98
N ILE A 161 -10.80 -1.88 11.90
CA ILE A 161 -9.78 -2.08 12.93
C ILE A 161 -10.23 -1.53 14.29
N LYS A 162 -9.96 -2.29 15.36
CA LYS A 162 -10.37 -1.95 16.73
C LYS A 162 -9.20 -1.64 17.65
N GLU A 163 -8.02 -2.14 17.32
CA GLU A 163 -6.81 -2.01 18.15
C GLU A 163 -5.57 -1.84 17.30
N LEU A 164 -4.59 -1.10 17.82
CA LEU A 164 -3.25 -0.96 17.25
C LEU A 164 -2.24 -1.71 18.11
N PRO A 165 -1.17 -2.26 17.55
CA PRO A 165 -0.13 -2.95 18.32
C PRO A 165 0.64 -1.97 19.21
N ASN A 166 1.03 -2.42 20.42
CA ASN A 166 1.88 -1.63 21.31
C ASN A 166 3.22 -1.32 20.63
N GLY A 167 3.72 -0.10 20.85
CA GLY A 167 4.97 0.36 20.28
C GLY A 167 4.89 0.63 18.76
N LEU A 168 3.68 0.78 18.20
CA LEU A 168 3.55 1.16 16.79
C LEU A 168 4.32 2.47 16.55
N ASN A 169 5.19 2.44 15.53
CA ASN A 169 5.97 3.58 15.10
C ASN A 169 5.69 3.86 13.62
N VAL A 170 5.11 5.01 13.32
CA VAL A 170 4.81 5.51 11.98
C VAL A 170 5.74 6.67 11.70
N GLY A 171 6.55 6.57 10.64
CA GLY A 171 7.54 7.60 10.32
C GLY A 171 6.93 8.93 9.86
N GLY A 172 5.75 8.87 9.22
CA GLY A 172 4.97 10.02 8.78
C GLY A 172 3.72 10.26 9.64
N TRP A 173 2.61 10.45 8.99
CA TRP A 173 1.31 10.73 9.57
C TRP A 173 0.50 9.44 9.86
N LEU A 174 -0.49 9.54 10.78
CA LEU A 174 -1.40 8.45 11.09
C LEU A 174 -2.86 8.95 11.05
N ASN A 175 -3.65 8.39 10.14
CA ASN A 175 -5.07 8.68 10.01
C ASN A 175 -5.91 7.51 10.54
N LEU A 176 -6.73 7.75 11.56
CA LEU A 176 -7.60 6.76 12.19
C LEU A 176 -9.10 7.10 12.05
N VAL A 177 -9.45 8.13 11.30
CA VAL A 177 -10.82 8.61 11.14
C VAL A 177 -11.74 7.49 10.65
N GLY A 178 -12.90 7.34 11.27
CA GLY A 178 -13.89 6.33 10.88
C GLY A 178 -13.56 4.90 11.30
N THR A 179 -12.48 4.68 12.07
CA THR A 179 -12.18 3.36 12.66
C THR A 179 -13.01 3.10 13.92
N SER A 180 -12.99 1.86 14.41
CA SER A 180 -13.63 1.48 15.67
C SER A 180 -12.68 1.52 16.89
N ILE A 181 -11.55 2.22 16.78
CA ILE A 181 -10.54 2.32 17.84
C ILE A 181 -11.07 3.17 19.00
N LYS A 182 -11.02 2.63 20.22
CA LYS A 182 -11.44 3.31 21.46
C LYS A 182 -10.28 3.64 22.40
N ARG A 183 -9.10 3.11 22.12
CA ARG A 183 -7.88 3.32 22.91
C ARG A 183 -6.66 3.30 22.00
N LEU A 184 -5.73 4.23 22.21
CA LEU A 184 -4.43 4.18 21.57
C LEU A 184 -3.48 3.23 22.34
N PRO A 185 -2.54 2.56 21.64
CA PRO A 185 -1.60 1.65 22.26
C PRO A 185 -0.54 2.41 23.07
N LYS A 186 0.10 1.73 24.02
CA LYS A 186 1.29 2.26 24.69
C LYS A 186 2.45 2.38 23.71
N GLY A 187 3.26 3.41 23.86
CA GLY A 187 4.44 3.64 23.05
C GLY A 187 4.16 4.05 21.61
N LEU A 188 2.95 4.56 21.30
CA LEU A 188 2.64 5.07 19.97
C LEU A 188 3.51 6.27 19.64
N LYS A 189 4.19 6.19 18.48
CA LYS A 189 4.98 7.29 17.92
C LYS A 189 4.51 7.61 16.51
N VAL A 190 4.31 8.90 16.23
CA VAL A 190 3.89 9.43 14.93
C VAL A 190 4.82 10.57 14.55
N GLY A 191 5.49 10.44 13.41
CA GLY A 191 6.53 11.39 12.98
C GLY A 191 6.00 12.70 12.41
N LYS A 192 4.74 12.76 12.03
CA LYS A 192 4.05 13.98 11.59
C LYS A 192 2.75 14.14 12.36
N TRP A 193 1.59 14.32 11.72
CA TRP A 193 0.31 14.51 12.37
C TRP A 193 -0.42 13.20 12.70
N LEU A 194 -1.27 13.24 13.73
CA LEU A 194 -2.15 12.16 14.16
C LEU A 194 -3.61 12.64 14.11
N ASP A 195 -4.44 11.97 13.31
CA ASP A 195 -5.85 12.29 13.19
C ASP A 195 -6.72 11.26 13.94
N LEU A 196 -7.40 11.74 15.00
CA LEU A 196 -8.30 10.97 15.84
C LEU A 196 -9.74 11.51 15.76
N ARG A 197 -10.03 12.38 14.80
CA ARG A 197 -11.34 13.04 14.74
C ARG A 197 -12.49 12.06 14.69
N ALA A 198 -13.56 12.42 15.39
CA ALA A 198 -14.80 11.65 15.53
C ALA A 198 -14.65 10.24 16.15
N LEU A 199 -13.50 9.89 16.74
CA LEU A 199 -13.32 8.62 17.45
C LEU A 199 -13.88 8.68 18.89
N ASP A 200 -14.45 7.57 19.38
CA ASP A 200 -14.91 7.44 20.77
C ASP A 200 -13.74 7.21 21.76
N ILE A 201 -12.70 8.04 21.66
CA ILE A 201 -11.54 7.99 22.55
C ILE A 201 -11.75 8.95 23.72
N LYS A 202 -11.55 8.45 24.96
CA LYS A 202 -11.72 9.21 26.21
C LYS A 202 -10.41 9.65 26.86
N LYS A 203 -9.30 8.97 26.54
CA LYS A 203 -7.99 9.22 27.15
C LYS A 203 -6.87 8.94 26.14
N LEU A 204 -5.82 9.75 26.20
CA LEU A 204 -4.56 9.50 25.50
C LEU A 204 -3.57 8.72 26.40
N PRO A 205 -2.72 7.86 25.86
CA PRO A 205 -1.66 7.21 26.63
C PRO A 205 -0.62 8.25 27.07
N LYS A 206 -0.06 8.07 28.28
CA LYS A 206 0.90 9.02 28.88
C LYS A 206 2.23 9.13 28.11
N ASP A 207 2.54 8.16 27.30
CA ASP A 207 3.77 8.02 26.53
C ASP A 207 3.57 8.27 25.01
N LEU A 208 2.44 8.89 24.63
CA LEU A 208 2.16 9.31 23.26
C LEU A 208 3.19 10.35 22.79
N GLN A 209 3.73 10.12 21.59
CA GLN A 209 4.64 11.05 20.91
C GLN A 209 4.09 11.35 19.51
N VAL A 210 3.81 12.61 19.22
CA VAL A 210 3.40 13.13 17.90
C VAL A 210 4.33 14.29 17.59
N THR A 211 5.08 14.21 16.49
CA THR A 211 6.04 15.28 16.15
C THR A 211 5.36 16.50 15.53
N GLY A 212 4.25 16.32 14.81
CA GLY A 212 3.42 17.38 14.24
C GLY A 212 2.12 17.57 15.03
N ASP A 213 1.03 17.80 14.29
CA ASP A 213 -0.27 18.19 14.84
C ASP A 213 -1.08 17.00 15.36
N LEU A 214 -1.97 17.28 16.30
CA LEU A 214 -2.89 16.30 16.89
C LEU A 214 -4.33 16.78 16.74
N TYR A 215 -5.10 16.09 15.90
CA TYR A 215 -6.51 16.42 15.62
C TYR A 215 -7.43 15.60 16.50
N LEU A 216 -8.23 16.25 17.35
CA LEU A 216 -9.08 15.64 18.38
C LEU A 216 -10.57 15.98 18.24
N ALA A 217 -10.96 16.78 17.25
CA ALA A 217 -12.33 17.23 17.08
C ALA A 217 -13.33 16.06 17.08
N GLY A 218 -14.38 16.17 17.88
CA GLY A 218 -15.39 15.12 18.02
C GLY A 218 -14.98 13.91 18.88
N THR A 219 -13.79 13.92 19.51
CA THR A 219 -13.41 12.91 20.52
C THR A 219 -14.06 13.22 21.89
N ARG A 220 -13.96 12.28 22.84
CA ARG A 220 -14.39 12.49 24.24
C ARG A 220 -13.25 12.78 25.20
N ILE A 221 -12.11 13.25 24.68
CA ILE A 221 -10.94 13.60 25.51
C ILE A 221 -11.23 14.89 26.24
N LYS A 222 -11.21 14.84 27.58
CA LYS A 222 -11.46 16.01 28.44
C LYS A 222 -10.21 16.58 29.08
N ARG A 223 -9.14 15.83 29.13
CA ARG A 223 -7.88 16.21 29.77
C ARG A 223 -6.69 15.63 29.00
N MET A 224 -5.69 16.48 28.79
CA MET A 224 -4.41 16.06 28.20
C MET A 224 -3.48 15.54 29.30
N PRO A 225 -2.86 14.36 29.16
CA PRO A 225 -1.80 13.94 30.06
C PRO A 225 -0.60 14.90 29.95
N GLY A 226 -0.07 15.38 31.08
CA GLY A 226 1.05 16.31 31.07
C GLY A 226 2.39 15.72 30.58
N THR A 227 2.42 14.44 30.28
CA THR A 227 3.63 13.72 29.83
C THR A 227 3.66 13.42 28.34
N ILE A 228 2.59 13.69 27.60
CA ILE A 228 2.59 13.50 26.14
C ILE A 228 3.49 14.54 25.47
N ARG A 229 4.00 14.19 24.30
CA ARG A 229 4.79 15.08 23.47
C ARG A 229 4.05 15.31 22.16
N VAL A 230 3.63 16.55 21.91
CA VAL A 230 3.06 17.04 20.67
C VAL A 230 3.90 18.21 20.24
N GLY A 231 4.48 18.14 19.02
CA GLY A 231 5.41 19.18 18.53
C GLY A 231 4.69 20.27 17.75
N GLY A 232 3.49 20.02 17.25
CA GLY A 232 2.65 20.97 16.53
C GLY A 232 1.43 21.40 17.33
N ASP A 233 0.37 21.75 16.62
CA ASP A 233 -0.90 22.23 17.20
C ASP A 233 -1.79 21.08 17.67
N ILE A 234 -2.65 21.37 18.67
CA ILE A 234 -3.68 20.46 19.18
C ILE A 234 -5.03 21.07 18.86
N GLU A 235 -5.77 20.44 17.95
CA GLU A 235 -7.10 20.91 17.51
C GLU A 235 -8.21 20.05 18.13
N PHE A 236 -9.20 20.69 18.79
CA PHE A 236 -10.34 20.08 19.47
C PHE A 236 -11.63 20.19 18.68
#